data_f18deb9bc6b92247c662d3381c1bece9
#
_entry.id   f18deb9bc6b92247c662d3381c1bece9
#
_cell.length_a   1.000
_cell.length_b   1.000
_cell.length_c   1.000
_cell.angle_alpha   90.00
_cell.angle_beta   90.00
_cell.angle_gamma   90.00
#
_symmetry.space_group_name_H-M   'P 1'
#
loop_
_entity.id
_entity.type
_entity.pdbx_description
1 polymer ?
#
loop_
_entity_poly.entity_id
_entity_poly.type
_entity_poly.pdbx_seq_one_letter_code
_entity_poly.pdbx_strand_id
1 'polypeptide(L)'
;MLHNCYNNIKSRFLTKVNTKKRFTIDGDENRILEIDVQDMSIMSRIKPAMERINKVKSHWENLQDIDPDNISDEEMDKLQSALESSEKEMRDAIDYLFNTNVCEVCLGDTSAFTPVNGKLKYDIIITTLSGLYEKTIKAEMGKFDVGKVNKRVTKYVGK
;
A
#
# COMPACT_ATOMS: atom_id res chain seq x y z
N MET A 1 44.96 3.43 0.38
CA MET A 1 44.35 2.11 0.23
C MET A 1 43.16 1.85 1.18
N LEU A 2 43.16 2.29 2.42
CA LEU A 2 42.09 2.05 3.41
C LEU A 2 40.77 2.78 3.07
N HIS A 3 40.81 3.94 2.42
CA HIS A 3 39.63 4.74 2.07
C HIS A 3 38.75 4.05 1.01
N ASN A 4 39.33 3.32 0.08
CA ASN A 4 38.62 2.60 -1.00
C ASN A 4 37.91 1.34 -0.47
N CYS A 5 38.48 0.67 0.52
CA CYS A 5 37.84 -0.51 1.14
C CYS A 5 36.60 -0.13 1.95
N TYR A 6 36.67 1.00 2.69
CA TYR A 6 35.54 1.46 3.51
C TYR A 6 34.31 1.88 2.66
N ASN A 7 34.55 2.59 1.56
CA ASN A 7 33.49 2.97 0.64
C ASN A 7 32.83 1.76 -0.06
N ASN A 8 33.61 0.75 -0.38
CA ASN A 8 33.11 -0.48 -1.04
C ASN A 8 32.26 -1.33 -0.08
N ILE A 9 32.63 -1.40 1.22
CA ILE A 9 31.85 -2.08 2.26
C ILE A 9 30.53 -1.33 2.52
N LYS A 10 30.58 0.01 2.59
CA LYS A 10 29.41 0.85 2.84
C LYS A 10 28.39 0.76 1.70
N SER A 11 28.84 0.77 0.44
CA SER A 11 27.96 0.63 -0.73
C SER A 11 27.30 -0.76 -0.80
N ARG A 12 28.05 -1.83 -0.55
CA ARG A 12 27.52 -3.20 -0.51
C ARG A 12 26.52 -3.43 0.63
N PHE A 13 26.78 -2.85 1.80
CA PHE A 13 25.88 -2.95 2.96
C PHE A 13 24.56 -2.22 2.70
N LEU A 14 24.60 -0.98 2.19
CA LEU A 14 23.42 -0.19 1.86
C LEU A 14 22.57 -0.83 0.76
N THR A 15 23.18 -1.47 -0.24
CA THR A 15 22.47 -2.17 -1.31
C THR A 15 21.68 -3.37 -0.77
N LYS A 16 22.19 -4.04 0.28
CA LYS A 16 21.49 -5.17 0.90
C LYS A 16 20.33 -4.76 1.82
N VAL A 17 20.31 -3.53 2.31
CA VAL A 17 19.27 -2.99 3.19
C VAL A 17 18.11 -2.38 2.40
N ASN A 18 18.34 -1.98 1.15
CA ASN A 18 17.28 -1.46 0.31
C ASN A 18 16.41 -2.60 -0.24
N THR A 19 15.18 -2.70 0.27
CA THR A 19 14.19 -3.71 -0.09
C THR A 19 13.08 -3.18 -1.01
N LYS A 20 13.12 -1.88 -1.35
CA LYS A 20 12.16 -1.25 -2.26
C LYS A 20 12.22 -1.87 -3.66
N LYS A 21 11.04 -2.11 -4.22
CA LYS A 21 10.84 -2.59 -5.59
C LYS A 21 10.12 -1.53 -6.42
N ARG A 22 10.37 -1.55 -7.71
CA ARG A 22 9.76 -0.64 -8.67
C ARG A 22 8.87 -1.44 -9.61
N PHE A 23 7.64 -0.97 -9.80
CA PHE A 23 6.64 -1.56 -10.68
C PHE A 23 6.15 -0.50 -11.65
N THR A 24 6.10 -0.83 -12.92
CA THR A 24 5.40 -0.01 -13.93
C THR A 24 3.91 -0.31 -13.88
N ILE A 25 3.08 0.71 -13.98
CA ILE A 25 1.63 0.56 -13.98
C ILE A 25 1.13 0.54 -15.42
N ASP A 26 0.39 -0.50 -15.78
CA ASP A 26 -0.16 -0.73 -17.12
C ASP A 26 0.91 -0.70 -18.25
N GLY A 27 2.17 -1.01 -17.92
CA GLY A 27 3.30 -0.98 -18.86
C GLY A 27 3.80 0.43 -19.19
N ASP A 28 3.29 1.46 -18.54
CA ASP A 28 3.74 2.85 -18.73
C ASP A 28 4.99 3.11 -17.89
N GLU A 29 6.13 3.33 -18.58
CA GLU A 29 7.43 3.60 -17.95
C GLU A 29 7.48 4.92 -17.17
N ASN A 30 6.53 5.83 -17.39
CA ASN A 30 6.39 7.09 -16.65
C ASN A 30 5.57 6.95 -15.37
N ARG A 31 4.85 5.83 -15.21
CA ARG A 31 4.02 5.52 -14.04
C ARG A 31 4.70 4.42 -13.21
N ILE A 32 5.60 4.84 -12.34
CA ILE A 32 6.41 3.92 -11.53
C ILE A 32 5.96 3.99 -10.08
N LEU A 33 5.47 2.86 -9.57
CA LEU A 33 5.25 2.67 -8.13
C LEU A 33 6.52 2.11 -7.49
N GLU A 34 7.08 2.86 -6.54
CA GLU A 34 8.20 2.41 -5.72
C GLU A 34 7.70 2.05 -4.31
N ILE A 35 7.79 0.79 -3.94
CA ILE A 35 7.20 0.26 -2.71
C ILE A 35 8.12 -0.76 -2.03
N ASP A 36 8.19 -0.70 -0.70
CA ASP A 36 8.90 -1.69 0.11
C ASP A 36 7.95 -2.81 0.54
N VAL A 37 7.94 -3.89 -0.25
CA VAL A 37 7.07 -5.05 0.00
C VAL A 37 7.55 -5.95 1.14
N GLN A 38 8.68 -5.64 1.77
CA GLN A 38 9.22 -6.33 2.96
C GLN A 38 9.03 -5.49 4.24
N ASP A 39 8.43 -4.29 4.12
CA ASP A 39 8.18 -3.44 5.28
C ASP A 39 7.16 -4.08 6.24
N MET A 40 7.67 -4.70 7.30
CA MET A 40 6.85 -5.33 8.33
C MET A 40 5.99 -4.34 9.12
N SER A 41 6.29 -3.03 9.05
CA SER A 41 5.50 -2.00 9.72
C SER A 41 4.08 -1.86 9.12
N ILE A 42 3.84 -2.43 7.93
CA ILE A 42 2.48 -2.54 7.35
C ILE A 42 1.50 -3.20 8.34
N MET A 43 1.95 -4.15 9.14
CA MET A 43 1.11 -4.86 10.11
C MET A 43 0.45 -3.91 11.11
N SER A 44 1.12 -2.84 11.50
CA SER A 44 0.56 -1.82 12.41
C SER A 44 -0.42 -0.88 11.71
N ARG A 45 -0.34 -0.76 10.38
CA ARG A 45 -1.19 0.11 9.58
C ARG A 45 -2.46 -0.57 9.06
N ILE A 46 -2.49 -1.91 8.99
CA ILE A 46 -3.63 -2.65 8.44
C ILE A 46 -4.94 -2.28 9.15
N LYS A 47 -4.99 -2.45 10.47
CA LYS A 47 -6.24 -2.23 11.21
C LYS A 47 -6.77 -0.79 11.06
N PRO A 48 -6.00 0.26 11.35
CA PRO A 48 -6.51 1.64 11.22
C PRO A 48 -6.84 2.01 9.77
N ALA A 49 -6.09 1.51 8.77
CA ALA A 49 -6.41 1.75 7.38
C ALA A 49 -7.72 1.08 6.96
N MET A 50 -7.92 -0.18 7.34
CA MET A 50 -9.14 -0.93 6.99
C MET A 50 -10.38 -0.37 7.69
N GLU A 51 -10.27 0.16 8.90
CA GLU A 51 -11.37 0.88 9.57
C GLU A 51 -11.79 2.12 8.77
N ARG A 52 -10.84 2.91 8.28
CA ARG A 52 -11.09 4.07 7.42
C ARG A 52 -11.73 3.66 6.08
N ILE A 53 -11.15 2.67 5.40
CA ILE A 53 -11.63 2.15 4.12
C ILE A 53 -13.08 1.63 4.26
N ASN A 54 -13.37 0.85 5.28
CA ASN A 54 -14.71 0.31 5.51
C ASN A 54 -15.74 1.40 5.82
N LYS A 55 -15.35 2.43 6.55
CA LYS A 55 -16.22 3.59 6.81
C LYS A 55 -16.58 4.33 5.51
N VAL A 56 -15.59 4.57 4.66
CA VAL A 56 -15.80 5.21 3.34
C VAL A 56 -16.66 4.32 2.44
N LYS A 57 -16.41 3.01 2.42
CA LYS A 57 -17.19 2.05 1.65
C LYS A 57 -18.66 2.08 2.04
N SER A 58 -18.98 2.01 3.33
CA SER A 58 -20.35 2.08 3.82
C SER A 58 -21.02 3.43 3.48
N HIS A 59 -20.28 4.52 3.53
CA HIS A 59 -20.79 5.84 3.12
C HIS A 59 -21.08 5.85 1.61
N TRP A 60 -20.18 5.34 0.78
CA TRP A 60 -20.38 5.24 -0.66
C TRP A 60 -21.59 4.38 -1.04
N GLU A 61 -21.79 3.24 -0.40
CA GLU A 61 -22.94 2.37 -0.63
C GLU A 61 -24.26 3.10 -0.37
N ASN A 62 -24.33 3.89 0.70
CA ASN A 62 -25.51 4.71 1.02
C ASN A 62 -25.78 5.81 -0.03
N LEU A 63 -24.75 6.35 -0.69
CA LEU A 63 -24.91 7.37 -1.74
C LEU A 63 -25.45 6.80 -3.04
N GLN A 64 -25.29 5.51 -3.31
CA GLN A 64 -25.80 4.87 -4.53
C GLN A 64 -27.32 4.69 -4.54
N ASP A 65 -27.96 4.77 -3.38
CA ASP A 65 -29.42 4.63 -3.25
C ASP A 65 -30.19 5.94 -3.51
N ILE A 66 -29.49 7.04 -3.84
CA ILE A 66 -30.09 8.34 -4.14
C ILE A 66 -30.62 8.32 -5.57
N ASP A 67 -31.92 8.62 -5.74
CA ASP A 67 -32.57 8.78 -7.04
C ASP A 67 -32.15 10.11 -7.69
N PRO A 68 -31.37 10.09 -8.78
CA PRO A 68 -30.89 11.33 -9.40
C PRO A 68 -32.01 12.17 -10.05
N ASP A 69 -33.15 11.56 -10.36
CA ASP A 69 -34.26 12.24 -11.03
C ASP A 69 -35.15 13.05 -10.05
N ASN A 70 -34.99 12.83 -8.74
CA ASN A 70 -35.79 13.46 -7.68
C ASN A 70 -34.94 14.23 -6.65
N ILE A 71 -33.75 14.67 -7.02
CA ILE A 71 -32.83 15.40 -6.12
C ILE A 71 -32.91 16.91 -6.39
N SER A 72 -32.95 17.72 -5.33
CA SER A 72 -32.84 19.18 -5.43
C SER A 72 -31.41 19.64 -5.68
N ASP A 73 -31.22 20.88 -6.17
CA ASP A 73 -29.89 21.46 -6.39
C ASP A 73 -29.03 21.45 -5.10
N GLU A 74 -29.65 21.77 -3.93
CA GLU A 74 -28.96 21.75 -2.65
C GLU A 74 -28.54 20.34 -2.23
N GLU A 75 -29.34 19.33 -2.52
CA GLU A 75 -29.01 17.93 -2.25
C GLU A 75 -27.94 17.44 -3.22
N MET A 76 -27.94 17.92 -4.47
CA MET A 76 -26.89 17.62 -5.44
C MET A 76 -25.53 18.17 -4.98
N ASP A 77 -25.47 19.41 -4.51
CA ASP A 77 -24.23 20.00 -3.95
C ASP A 77 -23.70 19.21 -2.75
N LYS A 78 -24.60 18.76 -1.86
CA LYS A 78 -24.24 17.91 -0.72
C LYS A 78 -23.71 16.54 -1.18
N LEU A 79 -24.33 15.95 -2.18
CA LEU A 79 -23.91 14.68 -2.76
C LEU A 79 -22.51 14.81 -3.37
N GLN A 80 -22.28 15.84 -4.18
CA GLN A 80 -20.97 16.09 -4.79
C GLN A 80 -19.89 16.24 -3.70
N SER A 81 -20.15 17.06 -2.68
CA SER A 81 -19.19 17.25 -1.58
C SER A 81 -18.91 15.95 -0.80
N ALA A 82 -19.93 15.11 -0.62
CA ALA A 82 -19.79 13.80 0.02
C ALA A 82 -18.95 12.83 -0.84
N LEU A 83 -19.13 12.83 -2.16
CA LEU A 83 -18.34 12.03 -3.11
C LEU A 83 -16.87 12.45 -3.11
N GLU A 84 -16.59 13.75 -3.19
CA GLU A 84 -15.23 14.29 -3.16
C GLU A 84 -14.51 13.96 -1.83
N SER A 85 -15.23 14.09 -0.69
CA SER A 85 -14.70 13.73 0.62
C SER A 85 -14.41 12.23 0.73
N SER A 86 -15.30 11.38 0.21
CA SER A 86 -15.13 9.93 0.19
C SER A 86 -13.95 9.52 -0.68
N GLU A 87 -13.79 10.12 -1.86
CA GLU A 87 -12.65 9.89 -2.77
C GLU A 87 -11.32 10.23 -2.08
N LYS A 88 -11.26 11.42 -1.46
CA LYS A 88 -10.07 11.87 -0.74
C LYS A 88 -9.71 10.92 0.41
N GLU A 89 -10.68 10.57 1.26
CA GLU A 89 -10.44 9.70 2.41
C GLU A 89 -10.04 8.28 1.98
N MET A 90 -10.61 7.76 0.90
CA MET A 90 -10.21 6.46 0.33
C MET A 90 -8.74 6.48 -0.11
N ARG A 91 -8.33 7.50 -0.86
CA ARG A 91 -6.95 7.67 -1.32
C ARG A 91 -5.99 7.79 -0.14
N ASP A 92 -6.30 8.65 0.80
CA ASP A 92 -5.47 8.87 2.00
C ASP A 92 -5.32 7.58 2.83
N ALA A 93 -6.37 6.77 2.93
CA ALA A 93 -6.33 5.49 3.65
C ALA A 93 -5.47 4.44 2.94
N ILE A 94 -5.54 4.36 1.62
CA ILE A 94 -4.72 3.43 0.82
C ILE A 94 -3.24 3.84 0.88
N ASP A 95 -2.94 5.12 0.68
CA ASP A 95 -1.56 5.63 0.73
C ASP A 95 -0.95 5.45 2.13
N TYR A 96 -1.75 5.65 3.19
CA TYR A 96 -1.35 5.35 4.56
C TYR A 96 -1.06 3.85 4.76
N LEU A 97 -1.90 2.95 4.25
CA LEU A 97 -1.71 1.50 4.37
C LEU A 97 -0.36 1.07 3.81
N PHE A 98 -0.03 1.51 2.62
CA PHE A 98 1.19 1.11 1.91
C PHE A 98 2.38 2.05 2.14
N ASN A 99 2.17 3.14 2.88
CA ASN A 99 3.20 4.15 3.21
C ASN A 99 3.91 4.72 1.97
N THR A 100 3.16 4.95 0.90
CA THR A 100 3.63 5.56 -0.35
C THR A 100 2.44 6.10 -1.15
N ASN A 101 2.71 6.93 -2.15
CA ASN A 101 1.71 7.56 -3.02
C ASN A 101 1.11 6.60 -4.07
N VAL A 102 0.54 5.50 -3.59
CA VAL A 102 -0.06 4.45 -4.44
C VAL A 102 -1.15 5.01 -5.35
N CYS A 103 -2.04 5.84 -4.77
CA CYS A 103 -3.20 6.34 -5.49
C CYS A 103 -2.83 7.32 -6.59
N GLU A 104 -1.86 8.21 -6.37
CA GLU A 104 -1.36 9.09 -7.41
C GLU A 104 -0.80 8.30 -8.60
N VAL A 105 0.03 7.29 -8.34
CA VAL A 105 0.67 6.50 -9.38
C VAL A 105 -0.29 5.54 -10.08
N CYS A 106 -1.18 4.85 -9.33
CA CYS A 106 -2.06 3.82 -9.89
C CYS A 106 -3.36 4.38 -10.48
N LEU A 107 -3.90 5.45 -9.92
CA LEU A 107 -5.17 6.04 -10.34
C LEU A 107 -4.99 7.29 -11.21
N GLY A 108 -3.96 8.10 -10.96
CA GLY A 108 -3.84 9.43 -11.54
C GLY A 108 -5.09 10.26 -11.21
N ASP A 109 -5.71 10.83 -12.25
CA ASP A 109 -6.92 11.67 -12.14
C ASP A 109 -8.22 10.83 -12.10
N THR A 110 -8.15 9.49 -12.22
CA THR A 110 -9.35 8.65 -12.22
C THR A 110 -9.79 8.31 -10.79
N SER A 111 -11.12 8.23 -10.57
CA SER A 111 -11.68 7.92 -9.26
C SER A 111 -11.31 6.50 -8.79
N ALA A 112 -11.06 6.37 -7.49
CA ALA A 112 -10.88 5.09 -6.81
C ALA A 112 -12.14 4.21 -6.89
N PHE A 113 -13.30 4.82 -7.06
CA PHE A 113 -14.59 4.14 -7.20
C PHE A 113 -14.97 3.80 -8.65
N THR A 114 -14.08 4.02 -9.62
CA THR A 114 -14.32 3.62 -11.00
C THR A 114 -14.39 2.09 -11.11
N PRO A 115 -15.49 1.53 -11.69
CA PRO A 115 -15.61 0.09 -11.87
C PRO A 115 -14.76 -0.38 -13.06
N VAL A 116 -14.06 -1.50 -12.85
CA VAL A 116 -13.28 -2.20 -13.88
C VAL A 116 -13.53 -3.69 -13.72
N ASN A 117 -14.08 -4.33 -14.72
CA ASN A 117 -14.38 -5.77 -14.72
C ASN A 117 -15.16 -6.24 -13.47
N GLY A 118 -16.17 -5.45 -13.07
CA GLY A 118 -17.03 -5.76 -11.92
C GLY A 118 -16.42 -5.53 -10.55
N LYS A 119 -15.24 -4.90 -10.46
CA LYS A 119 -14.59 -4.48 -9.20
C LYS A 119 -14.28 -3.01 -9.24
N LEU A 120 -14.26 -2.36 -8.09
CA LEU A 120 -13.82 -0.97 -7.98
C LEU A 120 -12.29 -0.90 -7.99
N LYS A 121 -11.72 0.17 -8.55
CA LYS A 121 -10.27 0.32 -8.67
C LYS A 121 -9.56 0.23 -7.33
N TYR A 122 -10.13 0.79 -6.25
CA TYR A 122 -9.53 0.69 -4.92
C TYR A 122 -9.43 -0.77 -4.44
N ASP A 123 -10.42 -1.60 -4.70
CA ASP A 123 -10.40 -3.03 -4.34
C ASP A 123 -9.30 -3.78 -5.11
N ILE A 124 -9.13 -3.46 -6.38
CA ILE A 124 -8.07 -4.06 -7.22
C ILE A 124 -6.69 -3.70 -6.65
N ILE A 125 -6.48 -2.43 -6.32
CA ILE A 125 -5.21 -1.95 -5.75
C ILE A 125 -4.90 -2.65 -4.43
N ILE A 126 -5.86 -2.60 -3.48
CA ILE A 126 -5.66 -3.20 -2.15
C ILE A 126 -5.40 -4.69 -2.26
N THR A 127 -6.19 -5.42 -3.05
CA THR A 127 -6.05 -6.88 -3.20
C THR A 127 -4.71 -7.23 -3.84
N THR A 128 -4.30 -6.53 -4.89
CA THR A 128 -3.06 -6.80 -5.62
C THR A 128 -1.84 -6.54 -4.74
N LEU A 129 -1.77 -5.38 -4.10
CA LEU A 129 -0.63 -5.02 -3.26
C LEU A 129 -0.57 -5.85 -1.98
N SER A 130 -1.71 -6.09 -1.31
CA SER A 130 -1.75 -6.95 -0.12
C SER A 130 -1.27 -8.37 -0.45
N GLY A 131 -1.68 -8.94 -1.58
CA GLY A 131 -1.20 -10.23 -2.04
C GLY A 131 0.31 -10.26 -2.31
N LEU A 132 0.86 -9.16 -2.84
CA LEU A 132 2.30 -9.02 -3.06
C LEU A 132 3.08 -8.99 -1.74
N TYR A 133 2.61 -8.22 -0.74
CA TYR A 133 3.18 -8.20 0.60
C TYR A 133 3.12 -9.58 1.27
N GLU A 134 1.96 -10.21 1.27
CA GLU A 134 1.76 -11.53 1.88
C GLU A 134 2.72 -12.57 1.29
N LYS A 135 2.81 -12.63 -0.04
CA LYS A 135 3.71 -13.55 -0.74
C LYS A 135 5.18 -13.29 -0.38
N THR A 136 5.58 -12.02 -0.33
CA THR A 136 6.97 -11.64 -0.05
C THR A 136 7.33 -11.91 1.41
N ILE A 137 6.46 -11.54 2.35
CA ILE A 137 6.67 -11.78 3.79
C ILE A 137 6.76 -13.28 4.07
N LYS A 138 5.84 -14.09 3.54
CA LYS A 138 5.89 -15.55 3.70
C LYS A 138 7.18 -16.15 3.15
N ALA A 139 7.65 -15.70 1.99
CA ALA A 139 8.90 -16.17 1.41
C ALA A 139 10.12 -15.80 2.26
N GLU A 140 10.17 -14.60 2.82
CA GLU A 140 11.27 -14.17 3.70
C GLU A 140 11.22 -14.86 5.06
N MET A 141 10.05 -15.01 5.67
CA MET A 141 9.89 -15.75 6.93
C MET A 141 10.27 -17.22 6.78
N GLY A 142 10.00 -17.85 5.64
CA GLY A 142 10.43 -19.22 5.35
C GLY A 142 11.96 -19.39 5.27
N LYS A 143 12.69 -18.30 4.98
CA LYS A 143 14.16 -18.28 5.01
C LYS A 143 14.73 -18.06 6.44
N PHE A 144 13.89 -17.61 7.36
CA PHE A 144 14.28 -17.27 8.73
C PHE A 144 14.33 -18.54 9.60
N ASP A 145 15.51 -19.16 9.66
CA ASP A 145 15.74 -20.34 10.49
C ASP A 145 16.05 -19.94 11.94
N VAL A 146 15.01 -19.95 12.77
CA VAL A 146 15.10 -19.63 14.21
C VAL A 146 16.12 -20.53 14.93
N GLY A 147 16.29 -21.78 14.48
CA GLY A 147 17.28 -22.70 15.04
C GLY A 147 18.73 -22.25 14.80
N LYS A 148 19.01 -21.66 13.64
CA LYS A 148 20.34 -21.10 13.34
C LYS A 148 20.62 -19.80 14.11
N VAL A 149 19.60 -18.97 14.34
CA VAL A 149 19.73 -17.75 15.13
C VAL A 149 20.02 -18.12 16.59
N ASN A 150 19.28 -19.05 17.18
CA ASN A 150 19.51 -19.50 18.55
C ASN A 150 20.91 -20.13 18.75
N LYS A 151 21.39 -20.95 17.81
CA LYS A 151 22.76 -21.50 17.84
C LYS A 151 23.84 -20.41 17.80
N ARG A 152 23.62 -19.33 17.03
CA ARG A 152 24.56 -18.21 16.98
C ARG A 152 24.57 -17.41 18.30
N VAL A 153 23.36 -17.10 18.81
CA VAL A 153 23.23 -16.38 20.11
C VAL A 153 23.85 -17.16 21.24
N THR A 154 23.59 -18.47 21.37
CA THR A 154 24.17 -19.33 22.42
C THR A 154 25.70 -19.37 22.35
N LYS A 155 26.27 -19.30 21.15
CA LYS A 155 27.72 -19.26 20.95
C LYS A 155 28.38 -17.97 21.52
N TYR A 156 27.64 -16.87 21.58
CA TYR A 156 28.16 -15.57 22.06
C TYR A 156 27.75 -15.24 23.49
N VAL A 157 26.70 -15.85 24.04
CA VAL A 157 26.17 -15.59 25.38
C VAL A 157 26.63 -16.65 26.39
N GLY A 158 27.14 -17.79 25.92
CA GLY A 158 27.58 -18.93 26.74
C GLY A 158 29.07 -18.95 27.10
N LYS A 159 29.72 -17.78 27.24
CA LYS A 159 31.07 -17.68 27.78
C LYS A 159 31.11 -16.78 29.01
#